data_3c99fe26989a824bf47783727914d0e8
#
_entry.id   3c99fe26989a824bf47783727914d0e8
#
_cell.length_a   1.000
_cell.length_b   1.000
_cell.length_c   1.000
_cell.angle_alpha   90.00
_cell.angle_beta   90.00
_cell.angle_gamma   90.00
#
_symmetry.space_group_name_H-M   'P 1'
#
loop_
_entity.id
_entity.type
_entity.pdbx_description
1 polymer ?
#
loop_
_entity_poly.entity_id
_entity_poly.type
_entity_poly.pdbx_seq_one_letter_code
_entity_poly.pdbx_strand_id
1 'polypeptide(L)'
;MCGILGVMATTPVNQLLYDGLMVLQHRGQDAAGIATAENNTFHLHKGPGLVRDVFRTRNMRALPGNCGIGHVRYPTAGSAYNFAEAQPFYVNSPFGLCLGHNGNLTNAEQLKGEMFRLDRRHINTNSDSEVLLNVLAHELQSAAHGYELDVDAIFQAVGGVHRRCRGAYAVVVLIAGYGLLAFRDPHGIRPLVYGQNETPEGMEYLVSSESVALDTLGFKMVRDIEPGEAVFIDFNYQFHSRQCAQQPMYAPCIFEYVYLARPDSVIDGVSVYESRLAMGEMLAEKVKKFIPIDEIDVVIPIPDSSRPSAMQLAHALGIPFREGFVKNRYVGRTFIMPGQAMRRKSVRQKLNTVGQEFKGKRVLLVDDSIVRGTTSREIVDMARAAGAV
;
A
#
# COMPACT_ATOMS: atom_id res chain seq x y z
N MET A 1 4.33 -3.64 2.63
CA MET A 1 3.28 -2.63 2.63
C MET A 1 2.45 -2.81 1.39
N CYS A 2 1.17 -3.05 1.61
CA CYS A 2 0.25 -3.55 0.60
C CYS A 2 -0.43 -2.43 -0.17
N GLY A 3 -1.10 -2.75 -1.27
CA GLY A 3 -2.06 -1.88 -1.93
C GLY A 3 -3.47 -2.43 -1.72
N ILE A 4 -4.39 -1.57 -1.35
CA ILE A 4 -5.81 -1.89 -1.18
C ILE A 4 -6.68 -1.00 -2.05
N LEU A 5 -7.80 -1.56 -2.46
CA LEU A 5 -8.79 -0.92 -3.31
C LEU A 5 -10.19 -1.36 -2.90
N GLY A 6 -11.15 -0.43 -2.86
CA GLY A 6 -12.57 -0.71 -2.66
C GLY A 6 -13.39 0.05 -3.70
N VAL A 7 -14.36 -0.60 -4.33
CA VAL A 7 -15.20 -0.01 -5.39
C VAL A 7 -16.65 -0.32 -5.13
N MET A 8 -17.50 0.71 -5.25
CA MET A 8 -18.94 0.60 -5.35
C MET A 8 -19.37 1.32 -6.64
N ALA A 9 -19.90 0.61 -7.62
CA ALA A 9 -20.25 1.16 -8.93
C ALA A 9 -21.64 0.69 -9.40
N THR A 10 -22.16 1.33 -10.42
CA THR A 10 -23.46 0.99 -11.04
C THR A 10 -23.33 -0.19 -12.01
N THR A 11 -22.10 -0.55 -12.37
CA THR A 11 -21.76 -1.67 -13.27
C THR A 11 -20.84 -2.67 -12.58
N PRO A 12 -20.61 -3.89 -13.14
CA PRO A 12 -19.70 -4.88 -12.54
C PRO A 12 -18.29 -4.35 -12.33
N VAL A 13 -17.78 -4.49 -11.08
CA VAL A 13 -16.52 -3.86 -10.63
C VAL A 13 -15.26 -4.68 -10.87
N ASN A 14 -15.37 -5.90 -11.35
CA ASN A 14 -14.23 -6.81 -11.49
C ASN A 14 -13.09 -6.20 -12.34
N GLN A 15 -13.41 -5.55 -13.47
CA GLN A 15 -12.40 -4.93 -14.32
C GLN A 15 -11.77 -3.70 -13.65
N LEU A 16 -12.57 -2.84 -13.00
CA LEU A 16 -12.05 -1.70 -12.24
C LEU A 16 -11.10 -2.16 -11.14
N LEU A 17 -11.43 -3.24 -10.42
CA LEU A 17 -10.56 -3.81 -9.40
C LEU A 17 -9.25 -4.36 -9.99
N TYR A 18 -9.33 -5.07 -11.11
CA TYR A 18 -8.13 -5.59 -11.80
C TYR A 18 -7.20 -4.45 -12.23
N ASP A 19 -7.74 -3.47 -12.94
CA ASP A 19 -6.95 -2.34 -13.46
C ASP A 19 -6.36 -1.50 -12.33
N GLY A 20 -7.14 -1.23 -11.28
CA GLY A 20 -6.65 -0.51 -10.10
C GLY A 20 -5.54 -1.26 -9.34
N LEU A 21 -5.66 -2.59 -9.20
CA LEU A 21 -4.60 -3.40 -8.62
C LEU A 21 -3.34 -3.45 -9.50
N MET A 22 -3.48 -3.41 -10.82
CA MET A 22 -2.34 -3.28 -11.75
C MET A 22 -1.60 -1.95 -11.52
N VAL A 23 -2.33 -0.85 -11.32
CA VAL A 23 -1.74 0.46 -10.98
C VAL A 23 -1.03 0.43 -9.63
N LEU A 24 -1.59 -0.28 -8.65
CA LEU A 24 -1.03 -0.44 -7.31
C LEU A 24 0.00 -1.59 -7.18
N GLN A 25 0.35 -2.28 -8.28
CA GLN A 25 1.25 -3.45 -8.26
C GLN A 25 2.63 -3.17 -7.63
N HIS A 26 3.11 -1.93 -7.69
CA HIS A 26 4.37 -1.51 -7.05
C HIS A 26 4.33 -1.63 -5.53
N ARG A 27 3.14 -1.63 -4.91
CA ARG A 27 2.96 -1.77 -3.45
C ARG A 27 3.06 -3.24 -2.99
N GLY A 28 2.74 -4.20 -3.86
CA GLY A 28 2.80 -5.62 -3.52
C GLY A 28 2.96 -6.51 -4.74
N GLN A 29 3.82 -7.54 -4.67
CA GLN A 29 4.14 -8.44 -5.79
C GLN A 29 4.14 -9.93 -5.37
N ASP A 30 3.76 -10.23 -4.14
CA ASP A 30 3.81 -11.56 -3.55
C ASP A 30 2.51 -12.36 -3.80
N ALA A 31 1.39 -11.69 -3.65
CA ALA A 31 0.07 -12.24 -3.91
C ALA A 31 -0.91 -11.13 -4.30
N ALA A 32 -1.97 -11.51 -5.00
CA ALA A 32 -3.09 -10.63 -5.32
C ALA A 32 -4.42 -11.34 -5.03
N GLY A 33 -5.45 -10.56 -4.70
CA GLY A 33 -6.78 -11.07 -4.45
C GLY A 33 -7.86 -10.02 -4.71
N ILE A 34 -9.01 -10.48 -5.18
CA ILE A 34 -10.23 -9.71 -5.38
C ILE A 34 -11.39 -10.46 -4.73
N ALA A 35 -12.23 -9.72 -4.01
CA ALA A 35 -13.54 -10.17 -3.57
C ALA A 35 -14.59 -9.21 -4.12
N THR A 36 -15.68 -9.75 -4.66
CA THR A 36 -16.86 -8.99 -5.08
C THR A 36 -18.10 -9.47 -4.36
N ALA A 37 -19.11 -8.63 -4.28
CA ALA A 37 -20.40 -8.94 -3.66
C ALA A 37 -21.53 -8.82 -4.67
N GLU A 38 -22.34 -9.88 -4.77
CA GLU A 38 -23.57 -9.93 -5.55
C GLU A 38 -24.65 -10.63 -4.74
N ASN A 39 -25.81 -10.00 -4.56
CA ASN A 39 -26.97 -10.60 -3.89
C ASN A 39 -26.65 -11.26 -2.54
N ASN A 40 -25.91 -10.59 -1.66
CA ASN A 40 -25.42 -11.09 -0.37
C ASN A 40 -24.41 -12.24 -0.46
N THR A 41 -23.90 -12.56 -1.64
CA THR A 41 -22.91 -13.61 -1.85
C THR A 41 -21.58 -12.98 -2.19
N PHE A 42 -20.51 -13.43 -1.54
CA PHE A 42 -19.15 -13.06 -1.90
C PHE A 42 -18.56 -14.03 -2.94
N HIS A 43 -17.93 -13.45 -3.93
CA HIS A 43 -17.12 -14.16 -4.91
C HIS A 43 -15.67 -13.76 -4.68
N LEU A 44 -14.82 -14.72 -4.34
CA LEU A 44 -13.42 -14.47 -3.95
C LEU A 44 -12.47 -15.28 -4.83
N HIS A 45 -11.49 -14.60 -5.39
CA HIS A 45 -10.34 -15.24 -6.03
C HIS A 45 -9.05 -14.55 -5.55
N LYS A 46 -8.07 -15.36 -5.13
CA LYS A 46 -6.75 -14.89 -4.71
C LYS A 46 -5.68 -15.94 -4.99
N GLY A 47 -4.45 -15.50 -5.17
CA GLY A 47 -3.34 -16.40 -5.46
C GLY A 47 -1.97 -15.71 -5.34
N PRO A 48 -0.90 -16.51 -5.40
CA PRO A 48 0.46 -16.01 -5.39
C PRO A 48 0.83 -15.38 -6.73
N GLY A 49 1.64 -14.33 -6.69
CA GLY A 49 2.19 -13.67 -7.86
C GLY A 49 1.57 -12.31 -8.16
N LEU A 50 1.85 -11.81 -9.35
CA LEU A 50 1.37 -10.52 -9.83
C LEU A 50 -0.11 -10.62 -10.22
N VAL A 51 -0.80 -9.48 -10.23
CA VAL A 51 -2.22 -9.38 -10.62
C VAL A 51 -2.49 -10.08 -11.96
N ARG A 52 -1.67 -9.82 -12.98
CA ARG A 52 -1.80 -10.46 -14.31
C ARG A 52 -1.61 -11.98 -14.32
N ASP A 53 -0.88 -12.51 -13.32
CA ASP A 53 -0.59 -13.95 -13.24
C ASP A 53 -1.71 -14.69 -12.48
N VAL A 54 -2.30 -14.02 -11.48
CA VAL A 54 -3.37 -14.54 -10.63
C VAL A 54 -4.72 -14.48 -11.36
N PHE A 55 -5.02 -13.37 -12.03
CA PHE A 55 -6.32 -13.14 -12.65
C PHE A 55 -6.28 -13.39 -14.16
N ARG A 56 -6.88 -14.49 -14.57
CA ARG A 56 -7.12 -14.82 -15.97
C ARG A 56 -8.60 -14.65 -16.30
N THR A 57 -8.97 -14.62 -17.57
CA THR A 57 -10.35 -14.39 -18.03
C THR A 57 -11.38 -15.23 -17.26
N ARG A 58 -11.09 -16.51 -17.02
CA ARG A 58 -12.00 -17.38 -16.25
C ARG A 58 -12.22 -16.93 -14.80
N ASN A 59 -11.16 -16.40 -14.17
CA ASN A 59 -11.19 -15.91 -12.78
C ASN A 59 -12.01 -14.61 -12.72
N MET A 60 -11.80 -13.72 -13.68
CA MET A 60 -12.53 -12.46 -13.79
C MET A 60 -14.03 -12.67 -14.00
N ARG A 61 -14.42 -13.64 -14.83
CA ARG A 61 -15.83 -13.99 -15.03
C ARG A 61 -16.50 -14.59 -13.79
N ALA A 62 -15.74 -15.15 -12.88
CA ALA A 62 -16.23 -15.71 -11.62
C ALA A 62 -16.34 -14.67 -10.49
N LEU A 63 -16.14 -13.38 -10.79
CA LEU A 63 -16.21 -12.25 -9.86
C LEU A 63 -17.31 -11.26 -10.30
N PRO A 64 -18.60 -11.67 -10.27
CA PRO A 64 -19.72 -10.76 -10.58
C PRO A 64 -19.96 -9.78 -9.43
N GLY A 65 -20.81 -8.78 -9.66
CA GLY A 65 -21.26 -7.83 -8.66
C GLY A 65 -20.72 -6.43 -8.86
N ASN A 66 -21.43 -5.48 -8.25
CA ASN A 66 -21.22 -4.04 -8.41
C ASN A 66 -20.48 -3.42 -7.22
N CYS A 67 -20.11 -4.22 -6.24
CA CYS A 67 -19.30 -3.84 -5.10
C CYS A 67 -18.15 -4.82 -4.93
N GLY A 68 -16.96 -4.34 -4.60
CA GLY A 68 -15.82 -5.22 -4.44
C GLY A 68 -14.61 -4.57 -3.79
N ILE A 69 -13.68 -5.41 -3.33
CA ILE A 69 -12.38 -5.01 -2.78
C ILE A 69 -11.26 -5.78 -3.46
N GLY A 70 -10.11 -5.12 -3.55
CA GLY A 70 -8.90 -5.69 -4.11
C GLY A 70 -7.69 -5.48 -3.21
N HIS A 71 -6.72 -6.39 -3.30
CA HIS A 71 -5.50 -6.37 -2.50
C HIS A 71 -4.30 -6.88 -3.30
N VAL A 72 -3.16 -6.17 -3.19
CA VAL A 72 -1.83 -6.65 -3.59
C VAL A 72 -0.93 -6.72 -2.37
N ARG A 73 -0.36 -7.92 -2.12
CA ARG A 73 0.38 -8.21 -0.89
C ARG A 73 1.86 -7.91 -1.01
N TYR A 74 2.38 -7.22 0.01
CA TYR A 74 3.79 -7.17 0.36
C TYR A 74 3.95 -7.81 1.74
N PRO A 75 4.72 -8.89 1.91
CA PRO A 75 4.80 -9.61 3.18
C PRO A 75 5.52 -8.76 4.23
N THR A 76 4.79 -8.30 5.23
CA THR A 76 5.30 -7.56 6.39
C THR A 76 5.26 -8.40 7.65
N ALA A 77 4.17 -9.14 7.84
CA ALA A 77 3.97 -10.13 8.91
C ALA A 77 3.68 -11.49 8.28
N GLY A 78 3.99 -12.57 8.97
CA GLY A 78 3.80 -13.94 8.49
C GLY A 78 4.90 -14.41 7.50
N SER A 79 4.60 -15.44 6.72
CA SER A 79 5.53 -16.04 5.76
C SER A 79 5.21 -15.62 4.32
N ALA A 80 6.22 -15.19 3.57
CA ALA A 80 6.10 -14.92 2.13
C ALA A 80 5.70 -16.17 1.31
N TYR A 81 5.88 -17.36 1.86
CA TYR A 81 5.56 -18.63 1.21
C TYR A 81 4.21 -19.21 1.64
N ASN A 82 3.51 -18.57 2.57
CA ASN A 82 2.20 -19.03 3.05
C ASN A 82 1.07 -18.36 2.26
N PHE A 83 0.53 -19.06 1.27
CA PHE A 83 -0.57 -18.54 0.44
C PHE A 83 -1.90 -18.38 1.20
N ALA A 84 -2.06 -19.02 2.36
CA ALA A 84 -3.22 -18.80 3.21
C ALA A 84 -3.30 -17.34 3.73
N GLU A 85 -2.17 -16.63 3.74
CA GLU A 85 -2.07 -15.23 4.13
C GLU A 85 -2.37 -14.23 3.00
N ALA A 86 -2.65 -14.70 1.78
CA ALA A 86 -3.13 -13.83 0.71
C ALA A 86 -4.50 -13.24 1.09
N GLN A 87 -4.66 -11.94 0.80
CA GLN A 87 -5.90 -11.22 1.11
C GLN A 87 -6.73 -11.03 -0.18
N PRO A 88 -8.05 -10.77 -0.05
CA PRO A 88 -8.84 -10.53 1.16
C PRO A 88 -9.03 -11.76 2.05
N PHE A 89 -9.16 -11.52 3.36
CA PHE A 89 -9.62 -12.53 4.31
C PHE A 89 -11.14 -12.52 4.42
N TYR A 90 -11.73 -13.68 4.73
CA TYR A 90 -13.16 -13.84 4.88
C TYR A 90 -13.52 -14.46 6.23
N VAL A 91 -14.60 -13.97 6.83
CA VAL A 91 -15.26 -14.57 7.99
C VAL A 91 -16.78 -14.56 7.78
N ASN A 92 -17.47 -15.64 8.15
CA ASN A 92 -18.90 -15.79 7.92
C ASN A 92 -19.77 -15.29 9.09
N SER A 93 -19.23 -15.12 10.27
CA SER A 93 -19.99 -14.77 11.50
C SER A 93 -19.39 -13.53 12.16
N PRO A 94 -20.25 -12.62 12.72
CA PRO A 94 -21.72 -12.64 12.78
C PRO A 94 -22.38 -12.20 11.45
N PHE A 95 -21.72 -11.36 10.69
CA PHE A 95 -22.07 -10.88 9.38
C PHE A 95 -20.98 -11.33 8.41
N GLY A 96 -21.30 -11.76 7.20
CA GLY A 96 -20.28 -12.10 6.21
C GLY A 96 -19.37 -10.90 5.96
N LEU A 97 -18.06 -11.05 6.18
CA LEU A 97 -17.08 -9.99 6.01
C LEU A 97 -15.92 -10.44 5.11
N CYS A 98 -15.57 -9.62 4.12
CA CYS A 98 -14.31 -9.74 3.40
C CYS A 98 -13.45 -8.50 3.67
N LEU A 99 -12.18 -8.68 4.08
CA LEU A 99 -11.31 -7.59 4.50
C LEU A 99 -9.97 -7.59 3.76
N GLY A 100 -9.58 -6.42 3.26
CA GLY A 100 -8.24 -6.09 2.77
C GLY A 100 -7.57 -5.06 3.69
N HIS A 101 -6.32 -5.32 4.09
CA HIS A 101 -5.57 -4.51 5.05
C HIS A 101 -4.18 -4.13 4.51
N ASN A 102 -3.85 -2.86 4.61
CA ASN A 102 -2.50 -2.33 4.42
C ASN A 102 -1.98 -1.79 5.75
N GLY A 103 -1.04 -2.48 6.37
CA GLY A 103 -0.47 -2.04 7.63
C GLY A 103 0.23 -3.14 8.40
N ASN A 104 0.34 -2.94 9.72
CA ASN A 104 0.86 -3.92 10.67
C ASN A 104 0.39 -3.60 12.09
N LEU A 105 -0.21 -4.59 12.76
CA LEU A 105 -0.59 -4.48 14.16
C LEU A 105 0.58 -4.87 15.07
N THR A 106 0.87 -4.05 16.06
CA THR A 106 1.93 -4.31 17.04
C THR A 106 1.49 -5.22 18.18
N ASN A 107 0.17 -5.39 18.39
CA ASN A 107 -0.41 -6.22 19.45
C ASN A 107 -1.22 -7.42 18.91
N ALA A 108 -0.94 -7.90 17.72
CA ALA A 108 -1.69 -8.99 17.06
C ALA A 108 -1.73 -10.27 17.92
N GLU A 109 -0.61 -10.70 18.51
CA GLU A 109 -0.55 -11.90 19.36
C GLU A 109 -1.40 -11.78 20.63
N GLN A 110 -1.40 -10.60 21.26
CA GLN A 110 -2.27 -10.32 22.39
C GLN A 110 -3.74 -10.46 21.99
N LEU A 111 -4.14 -9.79 20.90
CA LEU A 111 -5.51 -9.83 20.39
C LEU A 111 -5.95 -11.24 20.00
N LYS A 112 -5.07 -12.03 19.38
CA LYS A 112 -5.33 -13.44 19.05
C LYS A 112 -5.69 -14.26 20.30
N GLY A 113 -4.94 -14.07 21.39
CA GLY A 113 -5.22 -14.71 22.68
C GLY A 113 -6.54 -14.24 23.31
N GLU A 114 -6.88 -12.96 23.18
CA GLU A 114 -8.15 -12.40 23.66
C GLU A 114 -9.35 -12.97 22.88
N MET A 115 -9.29 -12.97 21.55
CA MET A 115 -10.35 -13.49 20.67
C MET A 115 -10.64 -14.98 20.95
N PHE A 116 -9.59 -15.77 21.19
CA PHE A 116 -9.79 -17.18 21.56
C PHE A 116 -10.51 -17.33 22.91
N ARG A 117 -10.15 -16.52 23.91
CA ARG A 117 -10.74 -16.61 25.27
C ARG A 117 -12.17 -16.09 25.33
N LEU A 118 -12.44 -14.95 24.68
CA LEU A 118 -13.74 -14.27 24.72
C LEU A 118 -14.77 -14.95 23.80
N ASP A 119 -14.39 -15.18 22.53
CA ASP A 119 -15.33 -15.55 21.47
C ASP A 119 -15.13 -16.97 20.94
N ARG A 120 -14.10 -17.69 21.42
CA ARG A 120 -13.70 -19.00 20.88
C ARG A 120 -13.34 -18.94 19.39
N ARG A 121 -12.90 -17.76 18.89
CA ARG A 121 -12.50 -17.59 17.50
C ARG A 121 -11.10 -18.19 17.27
N HIS A 122 -11.02 -19.08 16.29
CA HIS A 122 -9.75 -19.63 15.84
C HIS A 122 -9.17 -18.76 14.74
N ILE A 123 -7.91 -18.34 14.92
CA ILE A 123 -7.14 -17.61 13.90
C ILE A 123 -6.22 -18.63 13.23
N ASN A 124 -6.41 -18.84 11.94
CA ASN A 124 -5.77 -19.92 11.18
C ASN A 124 -4.36 -19.60 10.70
N THR A 125 -4.05 -18.31 10.55
CA THR A 125 -2.75 -17.85 10.03
C THR A 125 -1.96 -17.04 11.07
N ASN A 126 -0.75 -16.65 10.69
CA ASN A 126 0.06 -15.70 11.47
C ASN A 126 -0.10 -14.26 10.97
N SER A 127 -1.11 -14.00 10.11
CA SER A 127 -1.39 -12.67 9.61
C SER A 127 -2.15 -11.84 10.63
N ASP A 128 -1.65 -10.65 10.92
CA ASP A 128 -2.33 -9.64 11.72
C ASP A 128 -3.63 -9.15 11.07
N SER A 129 -3.76 -9.29 9.75
CA SER A 129 -4.98 -8.94 9.02
C SER A 129 -6.16 -9.87 9.34
N GLU A 130 -5.89 -11.16 9.56
CA GLU A 130 -6.91 -12.11 10.03
C GLU A 130 -7.36 -11.79 11.47
N VAL A 131 -6.41 -11.36 12.31
CA VAL A 131 -6.71 -10.88 13.68
C VAL A 131 -7.59 -9.63 13.61
N LEU A 132 -7.23 -8.64 12.80
CA LEU A 132 -8.00 -7.40 12.63
C LEU A 132 -9.44 -7.68 12.15
N LEU A 133 -9.60 -8.57 11.18
CA LEU A 133 -10.91 -9.00 10.69
C LEU A 133 -11.76 -9.59 11.82
N ASN A 134 -11.20 -10.45 12.66
CA ASN A 134 -11.92 -11.07 13.75
C ASN A 134 -12.24 -10.08 14.88
N VAL A 135 -11.37 -9.09 15.15
CA VAL A 135 -11.69 -7.97 16.05
C VAL A 135 -12.85 -7.15 15.52
N LEU A 136 -12.84 -6.78 14.24
CA LEU A 136 -13.96 -6.06 13.61
C LEU A 136 -15.26 -6.87 13.68
N ALA A 137 -15.21 -8.17 13.41
CA ALA A 137 -16.37 -9.05 13.51
C ALA A 137 -16.97 -9.10 14.93
N HIS A 138 -16.11 -9.12 15.94
CA HIS A 138 -16.53 -9.03 17.35
C HIS A 138 -17.20 -7.69 17.68
N GLU A 139 -16.57 -6.58 17.26
CA GLU A 139 -17.10 -5.24 17.52
C GLU A 139 -18.43 -5.00 16.80
N LEU A 140 -18.59 -5.50 15.57
CA LEU A 140 -19.87 -5.45 14.84
C LEU A 140 -20.95 -6.25 15.55
N GLN A 141 -20.62 -7.45 16.06
CA GLN A 141 -21.55 -8.24 16.84
C GLN A 141 -22.00 -7.52 18.13
N SER A 142 -21.06 -6.84 18.78
CA SER A 142 -21.32 -6.11 20.03
C SER A 142 -22.11 -4.83 19.83
N ALA A 143 -21.95 -4.18 18.66
CA ALA A 143 -22.65 -2.94 18.33
C ALA A 143 -24.03 -3.16 17.68
N ALA A 144 -24.29 -4.35 17.11
CA ALA A 144 -25.52 -4.65 16.41
C ALA A 144 -26.75 -4.59 17.33
N HIS A 145 -27.85 -4.05 16.82
CA HIS A 145 -29.15 -4.02 17.47
C HIS A 145 -29.98 -5.24 17.06
N GLY A 146 -29.89 -6.32 17.85
CA GLY A 146 -30.52 -7.59 17.52
C GLY A 146 -29.83 -8.29 16.33
N TYR A 147 -30.53 -8.45 15.21
CA TYR A 147 -30.01 -9.11 14.01
C TYR A 147 -29.61 -8.13 12.89
N GLU A 148 -29.80 -6.84 13.09
CA GLU A 148 -29.58 -5.80 12.09
C GLU A 148 -28.38 -4.93 12.45
N LEU A 149 -27.65 -4.52 11.40
CA LEU A 149 -26.62 -3.48 11.46
C LEU A 149 -27.17 -2.22 10.82
N ASP A 150 -27.15 -1.13 11.57
CA ASP A 150 -27.34 0.20 11.03
C ASP A 150 -25.95 0.89 10.83
N VAL A 151 -25.99 2.06 10.23
CA VAL A 151 -24.78 2.86 9.97
C VAL A 151 -24.10 3.27 11.27
N ASP A 152 -24.87 3.52 12.33
CA ASP A 152 -24.34 3.92 13.63
C ASP A 152 -23.59 2.77 14.29
N ALA A 153 -24.13 1.56 14.26
CA ALA A 153 -23.48 0.36 14.76
C ALA A 153 -22.18 0.04 14.02
N ILE A 154 -22.13 0.24 12.69
CA ILE A 154 -20.91 0.06 11.90
C ILE A 154 -19.81 1.02 12.36
N PHE A 155 -20.11 2.30 12.53
CA PHE A 155 -19.13 3.28 13.01
C PHE A 155 -18.74 3.08 14.46
N GLN A 156 -19.67 2.64 15.32
CA GLN A 156 -19.38 2.24 16.70
C GLN A 156 -18.39 1.07 16.75
N ALA A 157 -18.56 0.07 15.88
CA ALA A 157 -17.66 -1.07 15.78
C ALA A 157 -16.25 -0.64 15.34
N VAL A 158 -16.11 0.27 14.38
CA VAL A 158 -14.80 0.84 14.01
C VAL A 158 -14.17 1.57 15.21
N GLY A 159 -14.94 2.32 15.98
CA GLY A 159 -14.48 2.90 17.25
C GLY A 159 -13.94 1.86 18.23
N GLY A 160 -14.56 0.68 18.30
CA GLY A 160 -14.09 -0.48 19.05
C GLY A 160 -12.75 -1.01 18.55
N VAL A 161 -12.62 -1.15 17.22
CA VAL A 161 -11.34 -1.53 16.58
C VAL A 161 -10.23 -0.54 16.96
N HIS A 162 -10.48 0.77 16.89
CA HIS A 162 -9.48 1.80 17.23
C HIS A 162 -9.04 1.75 18.70
N ARG A 163 -9.94 1.38 19.61
CA ARG A 163 -9.57 1.20 21.04
C ARG A 163 -8.70 -0.03 21.29
N ARG A 164 -8.88 -1.10 20.53
CA ARG A 164 -8.24 -2.40 20.76
C ARG A 164 -6.98 -2.60 19.94
N CYS A 165 -7.01 -2.25 18.64
CA CYS A 165 -5.90 -2.45 17.74
C CYS A 165 -4.85 -1.35 17.88
N ARG A 166 -3.57 -1.76 17.97
CA ARG A 166 -2.42 -0.85 18.02
C ARG A 166 -1.54 -1.08 16.81
N GLY A 167 -1.09 0.00 16.21
CA GLY A 167 -0.23 -0.05 15.02
C GLY A 167 -0.78 0.79 13.88
N ALA A 168 -0.35 0.46 12.66
CA ALA A 168 -0.72 1.17 11.45
C ALA A 168 -1.69 0.32 10.62
N TYR A 169 -2.81 0.89 10.18
CA TYR A 169 -3.73 0.19 9.29
C TYR A 169 -4.60 1.13 8.45
N ALA A 170 -4.69 0.82 7.17
CA ALA A 170 -5.74 1.26 6.27
C ALA A 170 -6.49 0.01 5.81
N VAL A 171 -7.81 0.07 5.82
CA VAL A 171 -8.66 -1.12 5.69
C VAL A 171 -9.81 -0.87 4.74
N VAL A 172 -10.12 -1.86 3.91
CA VAL A 172 -11.35 -1.92 3.11
C VAL A 172 -12.09 -3.22 3.43
N VAL A 173 -13.40 -3.15 3.60
CA VAL A 173 -14.23 -4.29 4.03
C VAL A 173 -15.52 -4.32 3.22
N LEU A 174 -15.88 -5.50 2.71
CA LEU A 174 -17.24 -5.79 2.27
C LEU A 174 -18.03 -6.36 3.43
N ILE A 175 -19.21 -5.82 3.70
CA ILE A 175 -20.18 -6.34 4.66
C ILE A 175 -21.37 -6.87 3.86
N ALA A 176 -21.62 -8.19 3.91
CA ALA A 176 -22.65 -8.85 3.13
C ALA A 176 -24.04 -8.26 3.43
N GLY A 177 -24.74 -7.82 2.39
CA GLY A 177 -26.07 -7.21 2.51
C GLY A 177 -26.07 -5.74 2.95
N TYR A 178 -24.92 -5.16 3.29
CA TYR A 178 -24.84 -3.78 3.82
C TYR A 178 -24.04 -2.84 2.92
N GLY A 179 -22.81 -3.17 2.50
CA GLY A 179 -22.03 -2.30 1.63
C GLY A 179 -20.51 -2.40 1.79
N LEU A 180 -19.84 -1.30 1.42
CA LEU A 180 -18.39 -1.11 1.46
C LEU A 180 -18.01 -0.18 2.61
N LEU A 181 -17.25 -0.68 3.56
CA LEU A 181 -16.65 0.07 4.65
C LEU A 181 -15.16 0.29 4.39
N ALA A 182 -14.64 1.49 4.66
CA ALA A 182 -13.22 1.76 4.69
C ALA A 182 -12.85 2.64 5.89
N PHE A 183 -11.70 2.39 6.50
CA PHE A 183 -11.25 3.18 7.65
C PHE A 183 -9.73 3.20 7.78
N ARG A 184 -9.25 4.24 8.43
CA ARG A 184 -7.83 4.54 8.62
C ARG A 184 -7.46 4.56 10.09
N ASP A 185 -6.25 4.13 10.46
CA ASP A 185 -5.78 4.11 11.84
C ASP A 185 -5.82 5.50 12.49
N PRO A 186 -5.92 5.60 13.84
CA PRO A 186 -6.06 6.87 14.56
C PRO A 186 -4.90 7.86 14.38
N HIS A 187 -3.77 7.40 13.86
CA HIS A 187 -2.59 8.24 13.60
C HIS A 187 -2.40 8.57 12.11
N GLY A 188 -3.22 7.99 11.23
CA GLY A 188 -3.09 8.19 9.79
C GLY A 188 -1.75 7.71 9.23
N ILE A 189 -1.16 6.67 9.83
CA ILE A 189 0.16 6.17 9.43
C ILE A 189 0.13 5.61 8.01
N ARG A 190 -0.96 4.90 7.64
CA ARG A 190 -1.15 4.38 6.29
C ARG A 190 -2.10 5.28 5.50
N PRO A 191 -1.76 5.58 4.24
CA PRO A 191 -2.60 6.43 3.40
C PRO A 191 -3.88 5.69 2.99
N LEU A 192 -4.95 6.44 2.88
CA LEU A 192 -6.22 6.00 2.33
C LEU A 192 -6.97 7.21 1.77
N VAL A 193 -7.37 7.14 0.51
CA VAL A 193 -8.01 8.22 -0.22
C VAL A 193 -9.29 7.70 -0.87
N TYR A 194 -10.27 8.57 -1.06
CA TYR A 194 -11.45 8.22 -1.84
C TYR A 194 -11.78 9.26 -2.91
N GLY A 195 -12.44 8.76 -3.93
CA GLY A 195 -12.96 9.55 -5.05
C GLY A 195 -14.33 9.07 -5.47
N GLN A 196 -14.95 9.87 -6.30
CA GLN A 196 -16.28 9.62 -6.84
C GLN A 196 -16.31 9.86 -8.35
N ASN A 197 -17.24 9.18 -9.02
CA ASN A 197 -17.54 9.37 -10.42
C ASN A 197 -19.05 9.46 -10.58
N GLU A 198 -19.53 10.53 -11.21
CA GLU A 198 -20.96 10.73 -11.51
C GLU A 198 -21.25 10.17 -12.88
N THR A 199 -22.11 9.15 -12.93
CA THR A 199 -22.56 8.51 -14.18
C THR A 199 -24.05 8.78 -14.40
N PRO A 200 -24.57 8.54 -15.61
CA PRO A 200 -26.02 8.65 -15.87
C PRO A 200 -26.86 7.70 -14.99
N GLU A 201 -26.27 6.60 -14.54
CA GLU A 201 -26.91 5.58 -13.70
C GLU A 201 -26.82 5.88 -12.20
N GLY A 202 -25.95 6.80 -11.79
CA GLY A 202 -25.78 7.22 -10.40
C GLY A 202 -24.35 7.50 -10.00
N MET A 203 -24.16 7.73 -8.71
CA MET A 203 -22.85 8.01 -8.12
C MET A 203 -22.07 6.72 -7.85
N GLU A 204 -20.83 6.69 -8.28
CA GLU A 204 -19.88 5.60 -8.03
C GLU A 204 -18.77 6.06 -7.10
N TYR A 205 -18.22 5.14 -6.31
CA TYR A 205 -17.18 5.44 -5.31
C TYR A 205 -16.01 4.49 -5.44
N LEU A 206 -14.81 5.03 -5.24
CA LEU A 206 -13.57 4.28 -5.20
C LEU A 206 -12.72 4.73 -4.01
N VAL A 207 -12.26 3.77 -3.22
CA VAL A 207 -11.33 3.97 -2.10
C VAL A 207 -10.02 3.28 -2.45
N SER A 208 -8.88 3.94 -2.22
CA SER A 208 -7.57 3.41 -2.60
C SER A 208 -6.46 3.80 -1.63
N SER A 209 -5.37 3.03 -1.65
CA SER A 209 -4.12 3.38 -0.98
C SER A 209 -3.44 4.61 -1.56
N GLU A 210 -3.64 4.90 -2.84
CA GLU A 210 -3.00 6.03 -3.55
C GLU A 210 -3.96 6.70 -4.53
N SER A 211 -3.85 8.03 -4.68
CA SER A 211 -4.68 8.83 -5.58
C SER A 211 -4.52 8.44 -7.06
N VAL A 212 -3.35 7.97 -7.45
CA VAL A 212 -3.08 7.54 -8.84
C VAL A 212 -4.03 6.45 -9.34
N ALA A 213 -4.61 5.62 -8.45
CA ALA A 213 -5.62 4.64 -8.84
C ALA A 213 -6.95 5.31 -9.20
N LEU A 214 -7.31 6.40 -8.51
CA LEU A 214 -8.48 7.23 -8.83
C LEU A 214 -8.33 7.83 -10.23
N ASP A 215 -7.21 8.51 -10.46
CA ASP A 215 -6.94 9.18 -11.74
C ASP A 215 -6.97 8.21 -12.92
N THR A 216 -6.32 7.05 -12.76
CA THR A 216 -6.24 6.03 -13.82
C THR A 216 -7.60 5.42 -14.15
N LEU A 217 -8.47 5.28 -13.14
CA LEU A 217 -9.80 4.68 -13.30
C LEU A 217 -10.92 5.70 -13.59
N GLY A 218 -10.58 6.98 -13.72
CA GLY A 218 -11.52 8.04 -14.08
C GLY A 218 -12.38 8.55 -12.91
N PHE A 219 -11.96 8.32 -11.65
CA PHE A 219 -12.62 8.84 -10.48
C PHE A 219 -12.00 10.17 -10.07
N LYS A 220 -12.84 11.15 -9.79
CA LYS A 220 -12.39 12.43 -9.24
C LYS A 220 -12.07 12.27 -7.76
N MET A 221 -10.82 12.53 -7.38
CA MET A 221 -10.42 12.56 -5.97
C MET A 221 -11.24 13.58 -5.20
N VAL A 222 -11.82 13.16 -4.09
CA VAL A 222 -12.55 14.05 -3.16
C VAL A 222 -11.60 14.53 -2.06
N ARG A 223 -11.04 13.60 -1.29
CA ARG A 223 -10.06 13.87 -0.24
C ARG A 223 -9.42 12.59 0.30
N ASP A 224 -8.40 12.75 1.10
CA ASP A 224 -7.90 11.69 1.97
C ASP A 224 -8.92 11.39 3.10
N ILE A 225 -8.94 10.14 3.56
CA ILE A 225 -9.67 9.74 4.76
C ILE A 225 -8.82 10.15 5.96
N GLU A 226 -9.42 10.90 6.89
CA GLU A 226 -8.73 11.46 8.04
C GLU A 226 -8.21 10.37 9.01
N PRO A 227 -7.18 10.66 9.85
CA PRO A 227 -6.78 9.76 10.92
C PRO A 227 -7.96 9.36 11.81
N GLY A 228 -8.22 8.06 11.95
CA GLY A 228 -9.32 7.53 12.76
C GLY A 228 -10.72 7.64 12.16
N GLU A 229 -10.83 8.17 10.96
CA GLU A 229 -12.10 8.27 10.25
C GLU A 229 -12.46 6.95 9.58
N ALA A 230 -13.77 6.69 9.50
CA ALA A 230 -14.36 5.66 8.68
C ALA A 230 -15.34 6.26 7.66
N VAL A 231 -15.38 5.65 6.47
CA VAL A 231 -16.38 5.91 5.43
C VAL A 231 -17.13 4.62 5.13
N PHE A 232 -18.43 4.72 4.90
CA PHE A 232 -19.29 3.61 4.57
C PHE A 232 -20.19 3.97 3.39
N ILE A 233 -20.24 3.12 2.36
CA ILE A 233 -21.11 3.28 1.20
C ILE A 233 -22.08 2.10 1.22
N ASP A 234 -23.36 2.36 1.41
CA ASP A 234 -24.39 1.33 1.42
C ASP A 234 -24.79 0.91 -0.01
N PHE A 235 -25.56 -0.17 -0.14
CA PHE A 235 -26.04 -0.64 -1.44
C PHE A 235 -27.11 0.26 -2.09
N ASN A 236 -27.53 1.34 -1.41
CA ASN A 236 -28.31 2.42 -2.01
C ASN A 236 -27.42 3.55 -2.53
N TYR A 237 -26.10 3.33 -2.55
CA TYR A 237 -25.08 4.31 -2.95
C TYR A 237 -25.05 5.57 -2.08
N GLN A 238 -25.54 5.48 -0.83
CA GLN A 238 -25.44 6.58 0.11
C GLN A 238 -24.06 6.54 0.79
N PHE A 239 -23.39 7.69 0.74
CA PHE A 239 -22.07 7.86 1.37
C PHE A 239 -22.23 8.40 2.79
N HIS A 240 -21.61 7.71 3.73
CA HIS A 240 -21.59 8.08 5.15
C HIS A 240 -20.14 8.21 5.61
N SER A 241 -19.83 9.19 6.46
CA SER A 241 -18.51 9.31 7.07
C SER A 241 -18.61 9.70 8.54
N ARG A 242 -17.65 9.24 9.36
CA ARG A 242 -17.60 9.56 10.79
C ARG A 242 -16.18 9.47 11.33
N GLN A 243 -15.82 10.42 12.21
CA GLN A 243 -14.66 10.27 13.06
C GLN A 243 -14.94 9.23 14.14
N CYS A 244 -14.23 8.11 14.11
CA CYS A 244 -14.42 6.98 15.02
C CYS A 244 -13.36 6.89 16.13
N ALA A 245 -12.23 7.60 16.00
CA ALA A 245 -11.21 7.66 17.04
C ALA A 245 -11.50 8.77 18.05
N GLN A 246 -11.24 8.50 19.34
CA GLN A 246 -11.43 9.49 20.40
C GLN A 246 -10.38 10.60 20.37
N GLN A 247 -9.14 10.27 20.01
CA GLN A 247 -8.00 11.19 19.97
C GLN A 247 -7.19 10.95 18.69
N PRO A 248 -7.69 11.37 17.53
CA PRO A 248 -6.94 11.24 16.30
C PRO A 248 -5.72 12.17 16.32
N MET A 249 -4.60 11.69 15.79
CA MET A 249 -3.36 12.44 15.69
C MET A 249 -2.70 12.15 14.35
N TYR A 250 -2.34 13.19 13.61
CA TYR A 250 -1.69 13.02 12.33
C TYR A 250 -0.20 12.70 12.49
N ALA A 251 0.20 11.49 12.14
CA ALA A 251 1.59 11.00 12.19
C ALA A 251 1.89 10.07 10.99
N PRO A 252 1.90 10.59 9.76
CA PRO A 252 2.04 9.80 8.55
C PRO A 252 3.42 9.14 8.46
N CYS A 253 3.47 8.00 7.77
CA CYS A 253 4.72 7.30 7.52
C CYS A 253 5.52 7.99 6.42
N ILE A 254 6.69 8.54 6.76
CA ILE A 254 7.58 9.20 5.79
C ILE A 254 8.02 8.27 4.64
N PHE A 255 8.06 6.95 4.85
CA PHE A 255 8.41 5.98 3.82
C PHE A 255 7.42 5.96 2.64
N GLU A 256 6.18 6.40 2.84
CA GLU A 256 5.23 6.57 1.74
C GLU A 256 5.75 7.61 0.74
N TYR A 257 6.24 8.74 1.21
CA TYR A 257 6.78 9.83 0.38
C TYR A 257 8.16 9.49 -0.20
N VAL A 258 9.04 8.95 0.61
CA VAL A 258 10.44 8.68 0.22
C VAL A 258 10.54 7.56 -0.81
N TYR A 259 9.77 6.48 -0.64
CA TYR A 259 10.03 5.24 -1.37
C TYR A 259 8.79 4.58 -1.97
N LEU A 260 7.69 4.45 -1.20
CA LEU A 260 6.63 3.50 -1.55
C LEU A 260 5.65 4.03 -2.58
N ALA A 261 5.10 5.23 -2.34
CA ALA A 261 4.11 5.80 -3.23
C ALA A 261 4.73 6.16 -4.58
N ARG A 262 3.92 6.12 -5.61
CA ARG A 262 4.30 6.62 -6.93
C ARG A 262 4.51 8.13 -6.85
N PRO A 263 5.46 8.67 -7.63
CA PRO A 263 5.70 10.13 -7.61
C PRO A 263 4.50 10.96 -8.06
N ASP A 264 3.64 10.40 -8.89
CA ASP A 264 2.41 11.02 -9.39
C ASP A 264 1.22 10.91 -8.41
N SER A 265 1.41 10.37 -7.22
CA SER A 265 0.40 10.32 -6.15
C SER A 265 0.41 11.58 -5.29
N VAL A 266 -0.78 11.94 -4.77
CA VAL A 266 -0.98 12.91 -3.70
C VAL A 266 -1.45 12.16 -2.46
N ILE A 267 -0.83 12.41 -1.32
CA ILE A 267 -1.16 11.80 -0.03
C ILE A 267 -1.28 12.90 1.00
N ASP A 268 -2.41 12.94 1.70
CA ASP A 268 -2.71 13.95 2.74
C ASP A 268 -2.47 15.39 2.22
N GLY A 269 -2.87 15.65 0.97
CA GLY A 269 -2.72 16.94 0.31
C GLY A 269 -1.28 17.27 -0.14
N VAL A 270 -0.31 16.36 0.05
CA VAL A 270 1.10 16.57 -0.32
C VAL A 270 1.45 15.76 -1.57
N SER A 271 1.97 16.42 -2.60
CA SER A 271 2.51 15.77 -3.78
C SER A 271 3.76 14.97 -3.41
N VAL A 272 3.77 13.67 -3.73
CA VAL A 272 4.93 12.81 -3.51
C VAL A 272 6.12 13.28 -4.34
N TYR A 273 5.89 13.75 -5.55
CA TYR A 273 6.94 14.27 -6.43
C TYR A 273 7.59 15.53 -5.84
N GLU A 274 6.79 16.53 -5.44
CA GLU A 274 7.30 17.76 -4.82
C GLU A 274 8.03 17.48 -3.51
N SER A 275 7.52 16.56 -2.70
CA SER A 275 8.20 16.11 -1.48
C SER A 275 9.61 15.57 -1.78
N ARG A 276 9.76 14.76 -2.84
CA ARG A 276 11.08 14.24 -3.25
C ARG A 276 12.00 15.33 -3.80
N LEU A 277 11.48 16.32 -4.51
CA LEU A 277 12.29 17.48 -4.92
C LEU A 277 12.79 18.25 -3.71
N ALA A 278 11.92 18.56 -2.75
CA ALA A 278 12.30 19.26 -1.52
C ALA A 278 13.36 18.50 -0.71
N MET A 279 13.25 17.16 -0.64
CA MET A 279 14.30 16.32 -0.02
C MET A 279 15.65 16.47 -0.75
N GLY A 280 15.65 16.57 -2.08
CA GLY A 280 16.86 16.81 -2.88
C GLY A 280 17.51 18.15 -2.58
N GLU A 281 16.73 19.22 -2.44
CA GLU A 281 17.23 20.55 -2.07
C GLU A 281 17.85 20.55 -0.68
N MET A 282 17.16 20.00 0.31
CA MET A 282 17.68 19.92 1.68
C MET A 282 18.94 19.06 1.76
N LEU A 283 19.02 18.00 0.96
CA LEU A 283 20.21 17.14 0.87
C LEU A 283 21.39 17.92 0.24
N ALA A 284 21.14 18.76 -0.77
CA ALA A 284 22.18 19.60 -1.37
C ALA A 284 22.80 20.56 -0.36
N GLU A 285 22.00 21.21 0.47
CA GLU A 285 22.49 22.09 1.53
C GLU A 285 23.32 21.32 2.58
N LYS A 286 22.98 20.07 2.81
CA LYS A 286 23.78 19.21 3.71
C LYS A 286 25.09 18.79 3.05
N VAL A 287 25.07 18.40 1.78
CA VAL A 287 26.29 18.01 1.02
C VAL A 287 27.29 19.16 0.98
N LYS A 288 26.86 20.40 0.70
CA LYS A 288 27.74 21.61 0.70
C LYS A 288 28.51 21.80 2.01
N LYS A 289 27.99 21.33 3.13
CA LYS A 289 28.64 21.46 4.45
C LYS A 289 29.75 20.45 4.71
N PHE A 290 29.74 19.32 3.99
CA PHE A 290 30.66 18.21 4.30
C PHE A 290 31.59 17.85 3.15
N ILE A 291 31.26 18.21 1.91
CA ILE A 291 31.99 17.83 0.70
C ILE A 291 32.20 19.08 -0.15
N PRO A 292 33.47 19.40 -0.51
CA PRO A 292 33.75 20.45 -1.50
C PRO A 292 33.10 20.11 -2.84
N ILE A 293 32.38 21.06 -3.42
CA ILE A 293 31.60 20.83 -4.63
C ILE A 293 32.49 20.51 -5.84
N ASP A 294 33.69 21.08 -5.90
CA ASP A 294 34.70 20.82 -6.91
C ASP A 294 35.30 19.39 -6.83
N GLU A 295 35.03 18.65 -5.77
CA GLU A 295 35.37 17.23 -5.65
C GLU A 295 34.32 16.28 -6.22
N ILE A 296 33.21 16.78 -6.79
CA ILE A 296 32.12 15.97 -7.35
C ILE A 296 31.99 16.28 -8.84
N ASP A 297 32.20 15.28 -9.70
CA ASP A 297 32.10 15.45 -11.15
C ASP A 297 30.67 15.17 -11.67
N VAL A 298 29.93 14.31 -10.96
CA VAL A 298 28.59 13.87 -11.43
C VAL A 298 27.73 13.35 -10.28
N VAL A 299 26.43 13.60 -10.36
CA VAL A 299 25.40 13.01 -9.49
C VAL A 299 24.71 11.89 -10.22
N ILE A 300 24.64 10.71 -9.61
CA ILE A 300 24.01 9.51 -10.17
C ILE A 300 22.97 8.95 -9.20
N PRO A 301 21.69 8.81 -9.63
CA PRO A 301 20.63 8.22 -8.82
C PRO A 301 20.73 6.70 -8.77
N ILE A 302 20.24 6.10 -7.69
CA ILE A 302 19.91 4.68 -7.65
C ILE A 302 18.44 4.54 -8.10
N PRO A 303 18.18 3.92 -9.28
CA PRO A 303 16.83 3.89 -9.82
C PRO A 303 15.88 2.98 -9.01
N ASP A 304 14.55 3.30 -8.92
CA ASP A 304 13.87 4.39 -9.65
C ASP A 304 13.49 5.55 -8.72
N SER A 305 13.32 5.29 -7.42
CA SER A 305 12.70 6.19 -6.42
C SER A 305 13.53 7.42 -6.09
N SER A 306 14.87 7.32 -6.17
CA SER A 306 15.77 8.43 -5.86
C SER A 306 15.94 9.46 -6.99
N ARG A 307 15.46 9.17 -8.21
CA ARG A 307 15.64 10.06 -9.36
C ARG A 307 15.22 11.51 -9.14
N PRO A 308 14.00 11.80 -8.63
CA PRO A 308 13.58 13.19 -8.42
C PRO A 308 14.49 13.93 -7.43
N SER A 309 14.82 13.29 -6.32
CA SER A 309 15.70 13.87 -5.30
C SER A 309 17.12 14.09 -5.81
N ALA A 310 17.68 13.14 -6.55
CA ALA A 310 19.01 13.26 -7.14
C ALA A 310 19.08 14.33 -8.23
N MET A 311 18.03 14.44 -9.06
CA MET A 311 17.92 15.47 -10.08
C MET A 311 17.92 16.87 -9.46
N GLN A 312 17.07 17.07 -8.44
CA GLN A 312 16.98 18.36 -7.77
C GLN A 312 18.25 18.70 -6.98
N LEU A 313 18.87 17.70 -6.33
CA LEU A 313 20.16 17.86 -5.68
C LEU A 313 21.24 18.30 -6.67
N ALA A 314 21.35 17.64 -7.82
CA ALA A 314 22.30 17.99 -8.86
C ALA A 314 22.11 19.42 -9.37
N HIS A 315 20.85 19.81 -9.60
CA HIS A 315 20.49 21.18 -9.98
C HIS A 315 20.92 22.20 -8.91
N ALA A 316 20.62 21.96 -7.64
CA ALA A 316 20.96 22.85 -6.52
C ALA A 316 22.47 22.97 -6.25
N LEU A 317 23.26 21.95 -6.63
CA LEU A 317 24.72 21.94 -6.55
C LEU A 317 25.41 22.49 -7.80
N GLY A 318 24.69 22.65 -8.93
CA GLY A 318 25.28 23.02 -10.22
C GLY A 318 26.15 21.90 -10.84
N ILE A 319 25.91 20.65 -10.47
CA ILE A 319 26.67 19.46 -10.91
C ILE A 319 25.85 18.71 -11.96
N PRO A 320 26.48 18.12 -13.00
CA PRO A 320 25.77 17.30 -13.99
C PRO A 320 25.05 16.11 -13.35
N PHE A 321 23.76 15.92 -13.70
CA PHE A 321 22.99 14.70 -13.41
C PHE A 321 23.16 13.70 -14.55
N ARG A 322 23.42 12.43 -14.24
CA ARG A 322 23.55 11.34 -15.23
C ARG A 322 22.90 10.06 -14.72
N GLU A 323 22.33 9.29 -15.62
CA GLU A 323 21.81 7.93 -15.36
C GLU A 323 22.97 6.93 -15.49
N GLY A 324 23.61 6.61 -14.37
CA GLY A 324 24.72 5.65 -14.33
C GLY A 324 24.30 4.20 -14.10
N PHE A 325 23.07 3.98 -13.61
CA PHE A 325 22.52 2.65 -13.38
C PHE A 325 21.24 2.43 -14.20
N VAL A 326 21.15 1.26 -14.84
CA VAL A 326 19.94 0.80 -15.53
C VAL A 326 19.33 -0.36 -14.76
N LYS A 327 18.05 -0.22 -14.40
CA LYS A 327 17.28 -1.24 -13.69
C LYS A 327 16.64 -2.22 -14.68
N ASN A 328 16.84 -3.51 -14.45
CA ASN A 328 16.09 -4.54 -15.16
C ASN A 328 14.66 -4.60 -14.62
N ARG A 329 13.69 -4.13 -15.41
CA ARG A 329 12.26 -4.06 -15.04
C ARG A 329 11.58 -5.44 -14.97
N TYR A 330 12.20 -6.46 -15.56
CA TYR A 330 11.67 -7.84 -15.60
C TYR A 330 12.10 -8.70 -14.40
N VAL A 331 13.02 -8.20 -13.57
CA VAL A 331 13.44 -8.85 -12.33
C VAL A 331 12.68 -8.24 -11.17
N GLY A 332 11.81 -9.03 -10.53
CA GLY A 332 10.97 -8.62 -9.39
C GLY A 332 11.78 -8.20 -8.15
N ARG A 333 11.09 -7.69 -7.11
CA ARG A 333 11.73 -7.30 -5.84
C ARG A 333 12.36 -8.51 -5.15
N THR A 334 13.63 -8.40 -4.73
CA THR A 334 14.43 -9.49 -4.15
C THR A 334 14.64 -9.36 -2.65
N PHE A 335 13.94 -8.46 -1.95
CA PHE A 335 14.07 -8.31 -0.49
C PHE A 335 13.70 -9.57 0.31
N ILE A 336 13.06 -10.54 -0.31
CA ILE A 336 12.47 -11.73 0.31
C ILE A 336 13.39 -12.95 0.23
N MET A 337 14.54 -12.88 -0.46
CA MET A 337 15.42 -14.05 -0.60
C MET A 337 16.25 -14.31 0.66
N PRO A 338 16.23 -15.54 1.21
CA PRO A 338 17.08 -15.93 2.32
C PRO A 338 18.55 -16.05 1.86
N GLY A 339 19.46 -15.52 2.66
CA GLY A 339 20.91 -15.65 2.48
C GLY A 339 21.60 -14.45 1.83
N GLN A 340 22.78 -14.11 2.38
CA GLN A 340 23.55 -12.92 1.97
C GLN A 340 24.13 -13.05 0.56
N ALA A 341 24.58 -14.25 0.17
CA ALA A 341 25.13 -14.51 -1.16
C ALA A 341 24.08 -14.40 -2.28
N MET A 342 22.85 -14.86 -2.03
CA MET A 342 21.74 -14.70 -2.99
C MET A 342 21.30 -13.25 -3.14
N ARG A 343 21.34 -12.46 -2.08
CA ARG A 343 21.02 -11.02 -2.15
C ARG A 343 22.03 -10.24 -2.98
N ARG A 344 23.34 -10.55 -2.86
CA ARG A 344 24.40 -9.95 -3.69
C ARG A 344 24.21 -10.24 -5.18
N LYS A 345 23.98 -11.52 -5.53
CA LYS A 345 23.68 -11.93 -6.91
C LYS A 345 22.45 -11.21 -7.46
N SER A 346 21.46 -11.00 -6.63
CA SER A 346 20.20 -10.35 -6.94
C SER A 346 20.32 -8.85 -7.23
N VAL A 347 21.17 -8.09 -6.53
CA VAL A 347 21.43 -6.67 -6.83
C VAL A 347 22.04 -6.55 -8.23
N ARG A 348 23.06 -7.37 -8.55
CA ARG A 348 23.72 -7.39 -9.87
C ARG A 348 22.79 -7.84 -11.01
N GLN A 349 21.80 -8.68 -10.74
CA GLN A 349 20.80 -9.06 -11.74
C GLN A 349 19.79 -7.94 -12.02
N LYS A 350 19.57 -7.04 -11.06
CA LYS A 350 18.61 -5.95 -11.15
C LYS A 350 19.18 -4.66 -11.69
N LEU A 351 20.43 -4.37 -11.38
CA LEU A 351 21.10 -3.14 -11.75
C LEU A 351 22.31 -3.45 -12.63
N ASN A 352 22.46 -2.69 -13.69
CA ASN A 352 23.67 -2.70 -14.52
C ASN A 352 24.24 -1.29 -14.61
N THR A 353 25.56 -1.18 -14.70
CA THR A 353 26.28 0.11 -14.79
C THR A 353 26.45 0.56 -16.24
N VAL A 354 26.32 1.86 -16.49
CA VAL A 354 26.72 2.53 -17.72
C VAL A 354 28.16 3.00 -17.52
N GLY A 355 29.15 2.17 -17.86
CA GLY A 355 30.55 2.34 -17.50
C GLY A 355 31.16 3.71 -17.85
N GLN A 356 30.78 4.32 -18.98
CA GLN A 356 31.24 5.66 -19.39
C GLN A 356 30.84 6.77 -18.39
N GLU A 357 29.78 6.56 -17.60
CA GLU A 357 29.33 7.54 -16.61
C GLU A 357 30.09 7.46 -15.30
N PHE A 358 30.87 6.39 -15.08
CA PHE A 358 31.69 6.17 -13.89
C PHE A 358 33.18 6.38 -14.13
N LYS A 359 33.69 5.98 -15.30
CA LYS A 359 35.12 5.89 -15.57
C LYS A 359 35.87 7.22 -15.35
N GLY A 360 36.76 7.21 -14.34
CA GLY A 360 37.60 8.36 -13.97
C GLY A 360 36.85 9.54 -13.37
N LYS A 361 35.60 9.34 -12.91
CA LYS A 361 34.77 10.38 -12.30
C LYS A 361 34.62 10.18 -10.80
N ARG A 362 34.59 11.30 -10.07
CA ARG A 362 34.20 11.35 -8.65
C ARG A 362 32.69 11.48 -8.58
N VAL A 363 32.05 10.39 -8.18
CA VAL A 363 30.60 10.20 -8.30
C VAL A 363 29.90 10.40 -6.95
N LEU A 364 28.91 11.26 -6.90
CA LEU A 364 27.95 11.33 -5.79
C LEU A 364 26.75 10.42 -6.11
N LEU A 365 26.68 9.29 -5.40
CA LEU A 365 25.52 8.36 -5.49
C LEU A 365 24.42 8.84 -4.57
N VAL A 366 23.18 8.89 -5.09
CA VAL A 366 22.00 9.30 -4.32
C VAL A 366 21.00 8.16 -4.31
N ASP A 367 20.67 7.67 -3.12
CA ASP A 367 19.63 6.67 -2.88
C ASP A 367 18.49 7.29 -2.06
N ASP A 368 17.33 6.65 -2.04
CA ASP A 368 16.19 7.08 -1.24
C ASP A 368 16.36 6.73 0.24
N SER A 369 17.02 5.62 0.54
CA SER A 369 17.15 5.12 1.92
C SER A 369 18.27 4.10 2.09
N ILE A 370 18.88 4.12 3.28
CA ILE A 370 19.85 3.11 3.73
C ILE A 370 19.22 2.31 4.87
N VAL A 371 18.84 1.03 4.60
CA VAL A 371 18.17 0.19 5.60
C VAL A 371 19.16 -0.67 6.37
N ARG A 372 19.92 -1.54 5.69
CA ARG A 372 20.91 -2.45 6.31
C ARG A 372 22.32 -2.26 5.76
N GLY A 373 22.53 -1.33 4.85
CA GLY A 373 23.81 -1.05 4.22
C GLY A 373 24.33 -2.09 3.22
N THR A 374 23.76 -3.29 3.16
CA THR A 374 24.21 -4.35 2.25
C THR A 374 24.05 -3.96 0.77
N THR A 375 22.87 -3.45 0.41
CA THR A 375 22.58 -2.97 -0.95
C THR A 375 23.46 -1.79 -1.32
N SER A 376 23.60 -0.82 -0.42
CA SER A 376 24.44 0.37 -0.64
C SER A 376 25.89 -0.01 -0.86
N ARG A 377 26.43 -0.98 -0.12
CA ARG A 377 27.79 -1.51 -0.33
C ARG A 377 27.96 -2.11 -1.71
N GLU A 378 27.05 -3.00 -2.13
CA GLU A 378 27.12 -3.63 -3.47
C GLU A 378 27.04 -2.59 -4.59
N ILE A 379 26.22 -1.53 -4.42
CA ILE A 379 26.11 -0.43 -5.38
C ILE A 379 27.40 0.35 -5.47
N VAL A 380 28.04 0.68 -4.34
CA VAL A 380 29.35 1.35 -4.33
C VAL A 380 30.42 0.47 -4.97
N ASP A 381 30.43 -0.83 -4.67
CA ASP A 381 31.38 -1.78 -5.29
C ASP A 381 31.18 -1.87 -6.81
N MET A 382 29.93 -1.83 -7.29
CA MET A 382 29.62 -1.79 -8.73
C MET A 382 30.10 -0.49 -9.39
N ALA A 383 29.90 0.67 -8.73
CA ALA A 383 30.39 1.96 -9.23
C ALA A 383 31.91 1.97 -9.35
N ARG A 384 32.64 1.50 -8.32
CA ARG A 384 34.09 1.38 -8.32
C ARG A 384 34.59 0.39 -9.41
N ALA A 385 33.94 -0.76 -9.55
CA ALA A 385 34.26 -1.70 -10.61
C ALA A 385 34.03 -1.14 -12.03
N ALA A 386 33.11 -0.17 -12.16
CA ALA A 386 32.87 0.57 -13.41
C ALA A 386 33.86 1.74 -13.61
N GLY A 387 34.79 1.97 -12.69
CA GLY A 387 35.87 2.93 -12.78
C GLY A 387 35.61 4.29 -12.10
N ALA A 388 34.65 4.38 -11.18
CA ALA A 388 34.51 5.55 -10.30
C ALA A 388 35.74 5.69 -9.39
N VAL A 389 36.15 6.93 -9.14
CA VAL A 389 37.35 7.30 -8.35
C VAL A 389 36.96 7.67 -6.93
#